data_6f8d2e903ae1b70bd849eef21b06e448
#
_entry.id   6f8d2e903ae1b70bd849eef21b06e448
#
_cell.length_a   1.000
_cell.length_b   1.000
_cell.length_c   1.000
_cell.angle_alpha   90.00
_cell.angle_beta   90.00
_cell.angle_gamma   90.00
#
_symmetry.space_group_name_H-M   'P 1'
#
loop_
_entity.id
_entity.type
_entity.pdbx_description
1 polymer ?
#
loop_
_entity_poly.entity_id
_entity_poly.type
_entity_poly.pdbx_seq_one_letter_code
_entity_poly.pdbx_strand_id
1 'polypeptide(L)'
;MLYPWNPPRAFSSVKVYLYYYRNIFLDFSGQGYVDELFGCFQTEAKVHLTHGDLLPHNILVEGSKITGILDWETAGYYPEFWEYCQMHDLEWMPPAWANVLARIFPGTRREKETKAVSKILRAPTITICMRASIARKSGLHAYWLQHNSYMILLF
;
A
#
# COMPACT_ATOMS: atom_id res chain seq x y z
N MET A 1 20.19 12.57 -11.50
CA MET A 1 20.38 11.28 -10.83
C MET A 1 19.01 10.79 -10.41
N LEU A 2 18.50 9.72 -11.02
CA LEU A 2 17.19 9.13 -10.67
C LEU A 2 17.37 8.41 -9.32
N TYR A 3 16.50 8.74 -8.37
CA TYR A 3 16.52 8.05 -7.07
C TYR A 3 16.02 6.63 -7.22
N PRO A 4 16.70 5.63 -6.64
CA PRO A 4 16.31 4.22 -6.75
C PRO A 4 14.90 3.90 -6.22
N TRP A 5 14.31 4.83 -5.45
CA TRP A 5 12.99 4.71 -4.81
C TRP A 5 11.82 5.15 -5.70
N ASN A 6 12.06 5.91 -6.75
CA ASN A 6 11.05 6.29 -7.72
C ASN A 6 11.27 5.45 -8.98
N PRO A 7 10.39 4.52 -9.32
CA PRO A 7 10.55 3.77 -10.55
C PRO A 7 10.57 4.76 -11.72
N PRO A 8 11.49 4.58 -12.67
CA PRO A 8 11.61 5.50 -13.81
C PRO A 8 10.42 5.41 -14.77
N ARG A 9 9.61 4.38 -14.63
CA ARG A 9 8.41 4.08 -15.43
C ARG A 9 7.50 3.13 -14.67
N ALA A 10 6.27 2.98 -15.16
CA ALA A 10 5.32 1.97 -14.68
C ALA A 10 5.90 0.55 -14.76
N PHE A 11 5.50 -0.31 -13.85
CA PHE A 11 5.92 -1.71 -13.84
C PHE A 11 5.09 -2.52 -14.85
N SER A 12 5.74 -3.43 -15.56
CA SER A 12 5.10 -4.29 -16.57
C SER A 12 4.33 -5.47 -15.96
N SER A 13 4.54 -5.77 -14.70
CA SER A 13 3.86 -6.86 -13.98
C SER A 13 4.04 -6.74 -12.46
N VAL A 14 3.20 -7.46 -11.70
CA VAL A 14 3.33 -7.59 -10.25
C VAL A 14 4.68 -8.21 -9.86
N LYS A 15 5.17 -9.17 -10.63
CA LYS A 15 6.48 -9.77 -10.41
C LYS A 15 7.61 -8.74 -10.46
N VAL A 16 7.59 -7.86 -11.48
CA VAL A 16 8.61 -6.79 -11.63
C VAL A 16 8.50 -5.78 -10.51
N TYR A 17 7.27 -5.42 -10.13
CA TYR A 17 7.00 -4.56 -8.96
C TYR A 17 7.55 -5.13 -7.66
N LEU A 18 7.21 -6.38 -7.33
CA LEU A 18 7.69 -7.03 -6.11
C LEU A 18 9.22 -7.18 -6.10
N TYR A 19 9.81 -7.54 -7.25
CA TYR A 19 11.26 -7.65 -7.39
C TYR A 19 11.97 -6.31 -7.17
N TYR A 20 11.42 -5.22 -7.70
CA TYR A 20 11.97 -3.89 -7.53
C TYR A 20 12.02 -3.50 -6.04
N TYR A 21 10.92 -3.62 -5.33
CA TYR A 21 10.88 -3.28 -3.89
C TYR A 21 11.67 -4.26 -3.03
N ARG A 22 11.69 -5.54 -3.39
CA ARG A 22 12.54 -6.54 -2.73
C ARG A 22 14.01 -6.14 -2.78
N ASN A 23 14.52 -5.69 -3.91
CA ASN A 23 15.91 -5.25 -4.05
C ASN A 23 16.19 -4.01 -3.19
N ILE A 24 15.25 -3.07 -3.13
CA ILE A 24 15.36 -1.92 -2.23
C ILE A 24 15.51 -2.37 -0.77
N PHE A 25 14.70 -3.33 -0.33
CA PHE A 25 14.79 -3.84 1.03
C PHE A 25 16.10 -4.56 1.33
N LEU A 26 16.72 -5.20 0.34
CA LEU A 26 18.02 -5.86 0.49
C LEU A 26 19.16 -4.88 0.80
N ASP A 27 19.03 -3.61 0.40
CA ASP A 27 20.04 -2.59 0.73
C ASP A 27 20.07 -2.24 2.24
N PHE A 28 18.99 -2.58 2.99
CA PHE A 28 18.83 -2.18 4.39
C PHE A 28 18.47 -3.34 5.33
N SER A 29 18.25 -4.53 4.80
CA SER A 29 17.78 -5.68 5.58
C SER A 29 18.47 -6.98 5.13
N GLY A 30 18.61 -7.91 6.05
CA GLY A 30 19.20 -9.22 5.74
C GLY A 30 18.33 -10.04 4.77
N GLN A 31 18.99 -10.83 3.91
CA GLN A 31 18.38 -11.67 2.88
C GLN A 31 17.20 -12.52 3.41
N GLY A 32 17.39 -13.21 4.54
CA GLY A 32 16.37 -14.10 5.11
C GLY A 32 15.08 -13.36 5.49
N TYR A 33 15.20 -12.16 6.07
CA TYR A 33 14.04 -11.32 6.38
C TYR A 33 13.32 -10.86 5.12
N VAL A 34 14.06 -10.45 4.11
CA VAL A 34 13.49 -9.98 2.83
C VAL A 34 12.80 -11.14 2.09
N ASP A 35 13.38 -12.33 2.10
CA ASP A 35 12.78 -13.51 1.50
C ASP A 35 11.47 -13.92 2.21
N GLU A 36 11.43 -13.86 3.53
CA GLU A 36 10.20 -14.08 4.30
C GLU A 36 9.13 -13.02 3.98
N LEU A 37 9.53 -11.74 3.94
CA LEU A 37 8.62 -10.62 3.70
C LEU A 37 7.98 -10.68 2.32
N PHE A 38 8.76 -10.89 1.28
CA PHE A 38 8.29 -10.88 -0.11
C PHE A 38 7.81 -12.24 -0.61
N GLY A 39 8.20 -13.34 0.05
CA GLY A 39 7.83 -14.70 -0.33
C GLY A 39 6.35 -15.05 -0.10
N CYS A 40 5.60 -14.24 0.64
CA CYS A 40 4.17 -14.44 0.84
C CYS A 40 3.29 -13.93 -0.31
N PHE A 41 3.83 -13.09 -1.20
CA PHE A 41 3.06 -12.48 -2.29
C PHE A 41 3.03 -13.35 -3.54
N GLN A 42 1.86 -13.34 -4.21
CA GLN A 42 1.69 -14.00 -5.50
C GLN A 42 2.23 -13.10 -6.62
N THR A 43 3.22 -13.57 -7.36
CA THR A 43 3.85 -12.83 -8.45
C THR A 43 2.96 -12.69 -9.69
N GLU A 44 2.00 -13.60 -9.86
CA GLU A 44 1.04 -13.63 -10.96
C GLU A 44 -0.34 -13.08 -10.56
N ALA A 45 -0.40 -12.32 -9.45
CA ALA A 45 -1.61 -11.65 -9.01
C ALA A 45 -2.12 -10.69 -10.11
N LYS A 46 -3.45 -10.58 -10.20
CA LYS A 46 -4.08 -9.61 -11.09
C LYS A 46 -3.86 -8.19 -10.58
N VAL A 47 -3.97 -7.24 -11.49
CA VAL A 47 -3.88 -5.81 -11.18
C VAL A 47 -5.26 -5.20 -11.30
N HIS A 48 -5.67 -4.46 -10.27
CA HIS A 48 -6.97 -3.80 -10.21
C HIS A 48 -6.80 -2.32 -9.91
N LEU A 49 -7.73 -1.51 -10.38
CA LEU A 49 -7.89 -0.15 -9.87
C LEU A 49 -8.28 -0.25 -8.39
N THR A 50 -7.50 0.38 -7.56
CA THR A 50 -7.55 0.31 -6.10
C THR A 50 -7.67 1.73 -5.56
N HIS A 51 -8.47 1.94 -4.53
CA HIS A 51 -8.58 3.23 -3.85
C HIS A 51 -7.29 3.55 -3.10
N GLY A 52 -6.70 2.54 -2.47
CA GLY A 52 -5.44 2.66 -1.74
C GLY A 52 -5.57 3.14 -0.28
N ASP A 53 -6.77 3.61 0.12
CA ASP A 53 -7.10 4.00 1.49
C ASP A 53 -8.61 3.86 1.76
N LEU A 54 -9.17 2.68 1.41
CA LEU A 54 -10.61 2.43 1.59
C LEU A 54 -10.93 2.06 3.04
N LEU A 55 -10.89 3.07 3.90
CA LEU A 55 -11.18 2.97 5.33
C LEU A 55 -12.51 3.67 5.69
N PRO A 56 -13.10 3.38 6.87
CA PRO A 56 -14.42 3.90 7.24
C PRO A 56 -14.57 5.42 7.14
N HIS A 57 -13.52 6.17 7.41
CA HIS A 57 -13.55 7.64 7.35
C HIS A 57 -13.65 8.21 5.93
N ASN A 58 -13.32 7.39 4.92
CA ASN A 58 -13.43 7.74 3.51
C ASN A 58 -14.72 7.24 2.86
N ILE A 59 -15.63 6.60 3.63
CA ILE A 59 -16.89 6.04 3.13
C ILE A 59 -18.06 6.84 3.70
N LEU A 60 -18.78 7.57 2.84
CA LEU A 60 -19.98 8.27 3.21
C LEU A 60 -21.19 7.33 3.17
N VAL A 61 -21.96 7.33 4.25
CA VAL A 61 -23.12 6.45 4.40
C VAL A 61 -24.35 7.28 4.84
N GLU A 62 -25.47 7.05 4.19
CA GLU A 62 -26.77 7.58 4.59
C GLU A 62 -27.73 6.41 4.83
N GLY A 63 -28.10 6.18 6.09
CA GLY A 63 -28.84 5.00 6.49
C GLY A 63 -28.04 3.71 6.20
N SER A 64 -28.53 2.89 5.26
CA SER A 64 -27.87 1.65 4.82
C SER A 64 -27.21 1.75 3.45
N LYS A 65 -27.10 2.95 2.88
CA LYS A 65 -26.56 3.15 1.53
C LYS A 65 -25.22 3.88 1.58
N ILE A 66 -24.27 3.41 0.80
CA ILE A 66 -23.05 4.16 0.51
C ILE A 66 -23.42 5.27 -0.48
N THR A 67 -23.17 6.53 -0.11
CA THR A 67 -23.49 7.70 -0.92
C THR A 67 -22.27 8.34 -1.56
N GLY A 68 -21.06 7.97 -1.08
CA GLY A 68 -19.82 8.44 -1.68
C GLY A 68 -18.59 7.76 -1.09
N ILE A 69 -17.51 7.85 -1.84
CA ILE A 69 -16.16 7.47 -1.41
C ILE A 69 -15.26 8.68 -1.62
N LEU A 70 -14.54 9.07 -0.58
CA LEU A 70 -13.70 10.26 -0.52
C LEU A 70 -12.22 9.88 -0.60
N ASP A 71 -11.38 10.88 -0.85
CA ASP A 71 -9.92 10.81 -0.75
C ASP A 71 -9.27 9.77 -1.69
N TRP A 72 -9.44 10.00 -2.98
CA TRP A 72 -8.87 9.20 -4.07
C TRP A 72 -7.41 9.53 -4.38
N GLU A 73 -6.72 10.27 -3.55
CA GLU A 73 -5.35 10.74 -3.84
C GLU A 73 -4.33 9.59 -3.92
N THR A 74 -4.63 8.45 -3.29
CA THR A 74 -3.80 7.25 -3.31
C THR A 74 -4.26 6.21 -4.32
N ALA A 75 -5.31 6.53 -5.08
CA ALA A 75 -5.88 5.61 -6.05
C ALA A 75 -4.90 5.31 -7.18
N GLY A 76 -4.86 4.05 -7.58
CA GLY A 76 -3.96 3.58 -8.63
C GLY A 76 -4.21 2.12 -8.99
N TYR A 77 -3.37 1.61 -9.87
CA TYR A 77 -3.40 0.19 -10.23
C TYR A 77 -2.43 -0.59 -9.34
N TYR A 78 -2.98 -1.47 -8.49
CA TYR A 78 -2.23 -2.27 -7.55
C TYR A 78 -2.50 -3.76 -7.71
N PRO A 79 -1.65 -4.65 -7.19
CA PRO A 79 -1.96 -6.06 -7.08
C PRO A 79 -3.28 -6.29 -6.32
N GLU A 80 -4.09 -7.26 -6.72
CA GLU A 80 -5.43 -7.53 -6.16
C GLU A 80 -5.47 -7.72 -4.64
N PHE A 81 -4.33 -8.08 -4.03
CA PHE A 81 -4.22 -8.23 -2.57
C PHE A 81 -4.04 -6.91 -1.83
N TRP A 82 -3.68 -5.83 -2.53
CA TRP A 82 -3.25 -4.57 -1.92
C TRP A 82 -4.34 -3.91 -1.09
N GLU A 83 -5.50 -3.63 -1.70
CA GLU A 83 -6.66 -3.02 -1.00
C GLU A 83 -7.10 -3.86 0.19
N TYR A 84 -7.24 -5.18 -0.03
CA TYR A 84 -7.58 -6.12 1.03
C TYR A 84 -6.63 -5.99 2.23
N CYS A 85 -5.32 -5.95 1.97
CA CYS A 85 -4.31 -5.85 3.04
C CYS A 85 -4.40 -4.53 3.80
N GLN A 86 -4.64 -3.42 3.10
CA GLN A 86 -4.78 -2.11 3.74
C GLN A 86 -6.05 -2.03 4.58
N MET A 87 -7.19 -2.49 4.06
CA MET A 87 -8.45 -2.55 4.81
C MET A 87 -8.36 -3.40 6.08
N HIS A 88 -7.49 -4.42 6.11
CA HIS A 88 -7.29 -5.34 7.24
C HIS A 88 -6.10 -4.98 8.13
N ASP A 89 -5.48 -3.82 7.93
CA ASP A 89 -4.38 -3.39 8.79
C ASP A 89 -4.85 -3.12 10.22
N LEU A 90 -4.35 -3.93 11.18
CA LEU A 90 -4.81 -3.94 12.57
C LEU A 90 -4.59 -2.63 13.32
N GLU A 91 -3.61 -1.81 12.93
CA GLU A 91 -3.35 -0.53 13.60
C GLU A 91 -4.42 0.54 13.28
N TRP A 92 -5.05 0.42 12.13
CA TRP A 92 -6.06 1.38 11.66
C TRP A 92 -7.49 0.83 11.69
N MET A 93 -7.66 -0.43 12.15
CA MET A 93 -8.93 -1.15 12.08
C MET A 93 -9.70 -1.06 13.41
N PRO A 94 -10.72 -0.20 13.51
CA PRO A 94 -11.64 -0.24 14.65
C PRO A 94 -12.34 -1.61 14.74
N PRO A 95 -12.67 -2.11 15.94
CA PRO A 95 -13.35 -3.40 16.10
C PRO A 95 -14.63 -3.56 15.27
N ALA A 96 -15.41 -2.47 15.12
CA ALA A 96 -16.60 -2.47 14.28
C ALA A 96 -16.28 -2.73 12.79
N TRP A 97 -15.17 -2.19 12.30
CA TRP A 97 -14.72 -2.41 10.92
C TRP A 97 -14.34 -3.87 10.66
N ALA A 98 -13.71 -4.53 11.62
CA ALA A 98 -13.40 -5.94 11.53
C ALA A 98 -14.65 -6.80 11.28
N ASN A 99 -15.78 -6.47 11.91
CA ASN A 99 -17.07 -7.14 11.69
C ASN A 99 -17.63 -6.89 10.29
N VAL A 100 -17.45 -5.69 9.75
CA VAL A 100 -17.83 -5.37 8.36
C VAL A 100 -16.99 -6.18 7.39
N LEU A 101 -15.67 -6.16 7.55
CA LEU A 101 -14.75 -6.89 6.67
C LEU A 101 -15.00 -8.41 6.70
N ALA A 102 -15.32 -9.00 7.85
CA ALA A 102 -15.64 -10.41 7.96
C ALA A 102 -16.90 -10.81 7.16
N ARG A 103 -17.82 -9.88 6.93
CA ARG A 103 -19.01 -10.10 6.08
C ARG A 103 -18.71 -9.92 4.59
N ILE A 104 -17.85 -8.97 4.25
CA ILE A 104 -17.45 -8.70 2.86
C ILE A 104 -16.50 -9.78 2.34
N PHE A 105 -15.57 -10.23 3.19
CA PHE A 105 -14.55 -11.22 2.88
C PHE A 105 -14.70 -12.46 3.78
N PRO A 106 -15.67 -13.37 3.51
CA PRO A 106 -15.99 -14.49 4.39
C PRO A 106 -14.98 -15.66 4.34
N GLY A 107 -13.85 -15.50 3.64
CA GLY A 107 -12.83 -16.52 3.48
C GLY A 107 -11.75 -16.50 4.58
N THR A 108 -10.73 -17.33 4.39
CA THR A 108 -9.53 -17.35 5.24
C THR A 108 -8.79 -16.02 5.09
N ARG A 109 -8.42 -15.41 6.23
CA ARG A 109 -7.69 -14.15 6.23
C ARG A 109 -6.29 -14.31 5.63
N ARG A 110 -5.88 -13.36 4.82
CA ARG A 110 -4.54 -13.26 4.23
C ARG A 110 -3.55 -12.61 5.23
N GLU A 111 -3.41 -13.23 6.40
CA GLU A 111 -2.65 -12.61 7.50
C GLU A 111 -1.17 -12.35 7.16
N LYS A 112 -0.53 -13.26 6.42
CA LYS A 112 0.87 -13.11 6.04
C LYS A 112 1.07 -11.93 5.11
N GLU A 113 0.23 -11.82 4.07
CA GLU A 113 0.26 -10.71 3.11
C GLU A 113 -0.08 -9.39 3.80
N THR A 114 -1.11 -9.36 4.67
CA THR A 114 -1.50 -8.16 5.44
C THR A 114 -0.35 -7.66 6.32
N LYS A 115 0.30 -8.55 7.08
CA LYS A 115 1.47 -8.22 7.89
C LYS A 115 2.64 -7.72 7.03
N ALA A 116 2.85 -8.32 5.87
CA ALA A 116 3.92 -7.93 4.96
C ALA A 116 3.68 -6.55 4.34
N VAL A 117 2.46 -6.27 3.84
CA VAL A 117 2.09 -4.94 3.32
C VAL A 117 2.24 -3.88 4.42
N SER A 118 1.75 -4.14 5.63
CA SER A 118 1.91 -3.25 6.78
C SER A 118 3.39 -2.93 7.06
N LYS A 119 4.26 -3.94 7.07
CA LYS A 119 5.70 -3.76 7.26
C LYS A 119 6.34 -2.96 6.12
N ILE A 120 5.93 -3.20 4.87
CA ILE A 120 6.42 -2.47 3.71
C ILE A 120 6.05 -0.98 3.82
N LEU A 121 4.79 -0.68 4.10
CA LEU A 121 4.30 0.70 4.22
C LEU A 121 4.95 1.48 5.36
N ARG A 122 5.27 0.81 6.46
CA ARG A 122 5.87 1.41 7.66
C ARG A 122 7.39 1.37 7.70
N ALA A 123 8.02 0.79 6.68
CA ALA A 123 9.48 0.74 6.67
C ALA A 123 10.06 2.17 6.71
N PRO A 124 10.85 2.52 7.73
CA PRO A 124 11.40 3.89 7.89
C PRO A 124 12.17 4.34 6.66
N THR A 125 12.82 3.40 5.99
CA THR A 125 13.60 3.62 4.79
C THR A 125 12.75 4.08 3.62
N ILE A 126 11.58 3.45 3.41
CA ILE A 126 10.64 3.85 2.35
C ILE A 126 10.07 5.23 2.69
N THR A 127 9.66 5.46 3.92
CA THR A 127 9.12 6.73 4.38
C THR A 127 10.13 7.88 4.24
N ILE A 128 11.39 7.67 4.63
CA ILE A 128 12.45 8.69 4.51
C ILE A 128 12.75 8.99 3.04
N CYS A 129 12.80 7.97 2.19
CA CYS A 129 13.13 8.15 0.78
C CYS A 129 11.98 8.77 -0.01
N MET A 130 10.73 8.43 0.28
CA MET A 130 9.56 9.12 -0.27
C MET A 130 9.54 10.59 0.14
N ARG A 131 9.76 10.91 1.41
CA ARG A 131 9.85 12.30 1.91
C ARG A 131 10.95 13.09 1.19
N ALA A 132 12.12 12.51 1.00
CA ALA A 132 13.23 13.15 0.30
C ALA A 132 12.94 13.37 -1.20
N SER A 133 12.18 12.48 -1.84
CA SER A 133 11.77 12.62 -3.24
C SER A 133 10.72 13.72 -3.43
N ILE A 134 9.73 13.78 -2.55
CA ILE A 134 8.64 14.77 -2.58
C ILE A 134 9.19 16.18 -2.26
N ALA A 135 10.01 16.32 -1.24
CA ALA A 135 10.59 17.62 -0.85
C ALA A 135 11.41 18.29 -1.96
N ARG A 136 12.00 17.49 -2.86
CA ARG A 136 12.78 18.02 -3.99
C ARG A 136 11.96 18.38 -5.24
N LYS A 137 10.78 17.76 -5.42
CA LYS A 137 9.93 18.01 -6.59
C LYS A 137 9.04 19.22 -6.44
N SER A 138 8.65 19.57 -5.23
CA SER A 138 7.55 20.53 -5.03
C SER A 138 8.01 21.95 -4.72
N GLY A 139 9.25 22.23 -4.35
CA GLY A 139 9.58 23.57 -3.86
C GLY A 139 8.63 24.09 -2.76
N LEU A 140 7.58 23.35 -2.47
CA LEU A 140 6.52 23.63 -1.49
C LEU A 140 6.85 22.86 -0.20
N HIS A 141 7.50 23.58 0.67
CA HIS A 141 7.84 23.15 2.00
C HIS A 141 6.57 23.05 2.85
N ALA A 142 6.43 21.98 3.59
CA ALA A 142 5.71 21.83 4.85
C ALA A 142 4.27 21.29 4.87
N TYR A 143 3.47 21.30 3.83
CA TYR A 143 2.07 20.88 3.98
C TYR A 143 1.82 19.38 3.76
N TRP A 144 2.70 18.68 3.03
CA TRP A 144 2.55 17.28 2.64
C TRP A 144 3.16 16.26 3.61
N LEU A 145 3.87 16.70 4.63
CA LEU A 145 4.68 15.84 5.48
C LEU A 145 3.88 15.06 6.55
N GLN A 146 2.60 15.30 6.69
CA GLN A 146 1.82 14.74 7.82
C GLN A 146 0.89 13.58 7.47
N HIS A 147 0.55 13.32 6.21
CA HIS A 147 -0.57 12.43 5.90
C HIS A 147 -0.41 11.35 4.82
N ASN A 148 0.70 11.25 4.05
CA ASN A 148 0.72 10.35 2.89
C ASN A 148 1.96 9.46 2.77
N SER A 149 1.77 8.18 2.99
CA SER A 149 2.75 7.10 2.78
C SER A 149 2.19 6.09 1.77
N TYR A 150 2.15 6.43 0.47
CA TYR A 150 1.56 5.52 -0.50
C TYR A 150 2.42 5.32 -1.74
N MET A 151 2.48 4.06 -2.18
CA MET A 151 3.19 3.61 -3.37
C MET A 151 2.19 3.46 -4.52
N ILE A 152 2.25 4.33 -5.52
CA ILE A 152 1.37 4.25 -6.69
C ILE A 152 2.05 3.41 -7.77
N LEU A 153 1.37 2.37 -8.23
CA LEU A 153 1.66 1.70 -9.49
C LEU A 153 0.90 2.44 -10.58
N LEU A 154 1.62 3.10 -11.48
CA LEU A 154 1.04 3.64 -12.72
C LEU A 154 1.37 2.67 -13.83
N PHE A 155 0.36 2.09 -14.46
CA PHE A 155 0.45 1.32 -15.69
C PHE A 155 0.09 2.18 -16.88
#